data_b319c843a8c03312f1b26d10f1b74e8e
#
_entry.id   b319c843a8c03312f1b26d10f1b74e8e
#
_cell.length_a   1.000
_cell.length_b   1.000
_cell.length_c   1.000
_cell.angle_alpha   90.00
_cell.angle_beta   90.00
_cell.angle_gamma   90.00
#
_symmetry.space_group_name_H-M   'P 1'
#
loop_
_entity.id
_entity.type
_entity.pdbx_description
1 polymer ?
#
loop_
_entity_poly.entity_id
_entity_poly.type
_entity_poly.pdbx_seq_one_letter_code
_entity_poly.pdbx_strand_id
1 'polypeptide(L)'
;MILEVTNLTMKFDNKEIFKDLNFKLEAGSMTTLLGPNGTGKTTLINILMNLLSPTSGSFKFADNVKLGYVPQFRNIDVEYPLSIKSFVGLNAPTFKNKQVRADIQQELEEVNLSAIQNTRMGEASGGQKQRAYLAQALLDKPNMIILDEATASLDPVAKEELMQLIQHLNQKHQMTVLFVTHDLSLAKKYMKEYLYLNHGRIEQGKMSEFEGDYE
;
A
#
# COMPACT_ATOMS: atom_id res chain seq x y z
N MET A 1 14.75 -11.72 0.44
CA MET A 1 13.91 -11.45 -0.76
C MET A 1 12.48 -11.88 -0.45
N ILE A 2 11.51 -10.98 -0.67
CA ILE A 2 10.07 -11.27 -0.46
C ILE A 2 9.31 -11.32 -1.79
N LEU A 3 9.76 -10.58 -2.79
CA LEU A 3 9.20 -10.54 -4.14
C LEU A 3 10.32 -10.53 -5.18
N GLU A 4 10.18 -11.34 -6.22
CA GLU A 4 11.01 -11.31 -7.43
C GLU A 4 10.12 -11.19 -8.66
N VAL A 5 10.45 -10.26 -9.54
CA VAL A 5 9.79 -10.03 -10.83
C VAL A 5 10.79 -10.25 -11.93
N THR A 6 10.42 -11.06 -12.94
CA THR A 6 11.31 -11.50 -14.02
C THR A 6 10.65 -11.32 -15.37
N ASN A 7 11.26 -10.47 -16.22
CA ASN A 7 10.87 -10.18 -17.61
C ASN A 7 9.37 -9.87 -17.76
N LEU A 8 8.81 -9.17 -16.77
CA LEU A 8 7.38 -8.89 -16.72
C LEU A 8 6.98 -7.89 -17.80
N THR A 9 6.06 -8.28 -18.66
CA THR A 9 5.57 -7.46 -19.76
C THR A 9 4.06 -7.37 -19.75
N MET A 10 3.52 -6.18 -20.00
CA MET A 10 2.09 -5.95 -20.09
C MET A 10 1.73 -5.11 -21.30
N LYS A 11 0.75 -5.60 -22.06
CA LYS A 11 0.14 -4.94 -23.20
C LYS A 11 -1.38 -5.00 -23.09
N PHE A 12 -2.05 -3.93 -23.48
CA PHE A 12 -3.48 -3.93 -23.73
C PHE A 12 -3.68 -3.72 -25.24
N ASP A 13 -4.25 -4.70 -25.88
CA ASP A 13 -4.37 -4.75 -27.34
C ASP A 13 -3.01 -4.48 -28.02
N ASN A 14 -2.88 -3.35 -28.72
CA ASN A 14 -1.65 -2.93 -29.40
C ASN A 14 -0.79 -1.93 -28.58
N LYS A 15 -1.23 -1.56 -27.37
CA LYS A 15 -0.49 -0.61 -26.53
C LYS A 15 0.34 -1.35 -25.51
N GLU A 16 1.66 -1.25 -25.63
CA GLU A 16 2.60 -1.71 -24.61
C GLU A 16 2.60 -0.72 -23.45
N ILE A 17 2.38 -1.23 -22.23
CA ILE A 17 2.41 -0.45 -21.00
C ILE A 17 3.82 -0.48 -20.41
N PHE A 18 4.38 -1.67 -20.29
CA PHE A 18 5.78 -1.87 -19.91
C PHE A 18 6.29 -3.21 -20.46
N LYS A 19 7.61 -3.31 -20.55
CA LYS A 19 8.27 -4.46 -21.14
C LYS A 19 9.51 -4.88 -20.35
N ASP A 20 9.66 -6.20 -20.16
CA ASP A 20 10.82 -6.83 -19.55
C ASP A 20 11.23 -6.24 -18.20
N LEU A 21 10.24 -5.91 -17.33
CA LEU A 21 10.53 -5.43 -16.00
C LEU A 21 11.21 -6.51 -15.16
N ASN A 22 12.30 -6.14 -14.50
CA ASN A 22 13.07 -7.01 -13.61
C ASN A 22 13.40 -6.23 -12.35
N PHE A 23 12.95 -6.69 -11.18
CA PHE A 23 13.29 -6.11 -9.89
C PHE A 23 13.02 -7.08 -8.76
N LYS A 24 13.55 -6.77 -7.56
CA LYS A 24 13.39 -7.57 -6.35
C LYS A 24 13.07 -6.67 -5.16
N LEU A 25 12.28 -7.19 -4.22
CA LEU A 25 12.08 -6.55 -2.93
C LEU A 25 12.62 -7.45 -1.83
N GLU A 26 13.35 -6.86 -0.90
CA GLU A 26 13.84 -7.57 0.27
C GLU A 26 12.79 -7.57 1.40
N ALA A 27 12.77 -8.63 2.20
CA ALA A 27 11.88 -8.71 3.35
C ALA A 27 12.21 -7.59 4.36
N GLY A 28 11.19 -6.91 4.87
CA GLY A 28 11.36 -5.79 5.79
C GLY A 28 11.83 -4.49 5.14
N SER A 29 11.98 -4.42 3.80
CA SER A 29 12.34 -3.18 3.11
C SER A 29 11.18 -2.18 3.10
N MET A 30 11.53 -0.89 3.02
CA MET A 30 10.63 0.21 2.71
C MET A 30 11.00 0.77 1.34
N THR A 31 10.25 0.37 0.33
CA THR A 31 10.51 0.70 -1.09
C THR A 31 9.39 1.56 -1.63
N THR A 32 9.72 2.61 -2.38
CA THR A 32 8.72 3.40 -3.10
C THR A 32 8.66 3.02 -4.58
N LEU A 33 7.46 2.99 -5.16
CA LEU A 33 7.24 2.90 -6.60
C LEU A 33 6.91 4.29 -7.15
N LEU A 34 7.84 4.84 -7.88
CA LEU A 34 7.81 6.17 -8.44
C LEU A 34 7.58 6.11 -9.96
N GLY A 35 7.15 7.21 -10.55
CA GLY A 35 6.99 7.38 -12.00
C GLY A 35 5.86 8.35 -12.35
N PRO A 36 5.88 8.94 -13.55
CA PRO A 36 4.83 9.82 -14.04
C PRO A 36 3.45 9.14 -14.08
N ASN A 37 2.39 9.95 -14.19
CA ASN A 37 1.05 9.40 -14.35
C ASN A 37 0.92 8.66 -15.69
N GLY A 38 0.20 7.54 -15.67
CA GLY A 38 -0.01 6.72 -16.88
C GLY A 38 1.15 5.79 -17.26
N THR A 39 2.23 5.70 -16.48
CA THR A 39 3.36 4.80 -16.75
C THR A 39 3.07 3.33 -16.45
N GLY A 40 1.94 3.02 -15.81
CA GLY A 40 1.55 1.63 -15.53
C GLY A 40 1.75 1.20 -14.08
N LYS A 41 1.98 2.14 -13.13
CA LYS A 41 2.13 1.80 -11.68
C LYS A 41 0.94 1.00 -11.16
N THR A 42 -0.28 1.49 -11.36
CA THR A 42 -1.51 0.78 -10.96
C THR A 42 -1.66 -0.56 -11.69
N THR A 43 -1.26 -0.65 -12.95
CA THR A 43 -1.26 -1.91 -13.70
C THR A 43 -0.30 -2.92 -13.08
N LEU A 44 0.91 -2.49 -12.71
CA LEU A 44 1.88 -3.34 -12.03
C LEU A 44 1.34 -3.83 -10.67
N ILE A 45 0.75 -2.93 -9.87
CA ILE A 45 0.12 -3.31 -8.59
C ILE A 45 -1.00 -4.34 -8.80
N ASN A 46 -1.88 -4.14 -9.78
CA ASN A 46 -2.95 -5.09 -10.09
C ASN A 46 -2.41 -6.47 -10.48
N ILE A 47 -1.29 -6.53 -11.21
CA ILE A 47 -0.62 -7.80 -11.52
C ILE A 47 -0.08 -8.45 -10.24
N LEU A 48 0.63 -7.70 -9.38
CA LEU A 48 1.16 -8.22 -8.11
C LEU A 48 0.06 -8.71 -7.16
N MET A 49 -1.12 -8.11 -7.22
CA MET A 49 -2.30 -8.56 -6.46
C MET A 49 -3.06 -9.72 -7.12
N ASN A 50 -2.56 -10.28 -8.24
CA ASN A 50 -3.26 -11.30 -9.04
C ASN A 50 -4.65 -10.86 -9.56
N LEU A 51 -4.91 -9.57 -9.68
CA LEU A 51 -6.14 -9.01 -10.27
C LEU A 51 -6.04 -8.90 -11.79
N LEU A 52 -4.84 -8.99 -12.34
CA LEU A 52 -4.54 -8.89 -13.75
C LEU A 52 -3.41 -9.85 -14.11
N SER A 53 -3.56 -10.62 -15.20
CA SER A 53 -2.50 -11.48 -15.71
C SER A 53 -1.55 -10.69 -16.62
N PRO A 54 -0.22 -10.83 -16.47
CA PRO A 54 0.73 -10.21 -17.40
C PRO A 54 0.66 -10.86 -18.79
N THR A 55 1.09 -10.13 -19.81
CA THR A 55 1.19 -10.66 -21.18
C THR A 55 2.30 -11.72 -21.29
N SER A 56 3.42 -11.51 -20.59
CA SER A 56 4.53 -12.46 -20.48
C SER A 56 5.39 -12.13 -19.27
N GLY A 57 6.35 -13.02 -18.96
CA GLY A 57 7.16 -12.95 -17.76
C GLY A 57 6.42 -13.50 -16.53
N SER A 58 7.00 -13.31 -15.37
CA SER A 58 6.44 -13.85 -14.13
C SER A 58 6.86 -13.03 -12.92
N PHE A 59 6.13 -13.20 -11.83
CA PHE A 59 6.56 -12.76 -10.51
C PHE A 59 6.35 -13.88 -9.50
N LYS A 60 7.14 -13.86 -8.45
CA LYS A 60 7.07 -14.84 -7.37
C LYS A 60 7.23 -14.14 -6.02
N PHE A 61 6.28 -14.36 -5.15
CA PHE A 61 6.45 -14.06 -3.72
C PHE A 61 7.20 -15.21 -3.04
N ALA A 62 7.90 -14.90 -1.97
CA ALA A 62 8.43 -15.91 -1.05
C ALA A 62 7.28 -16.74 -0.45
N ASP A 63 7.63 -17.91 0.10
CA ASP A 63 6.63 -18.74 0.77
C ASP A 63 6.01 -17.99 1.96
N ASN A 64 4.69 -18.20 2.17
CA ASN A 64 3.90 -17.61 3.25
C ASN A 64 3.77 -16.06 3.22
N VAL A 65 3.94 -15.41 2.07
CA VAL A 65 3.63 -13.98 1.95
C VAL A 65 2.12 -13.78 2.06
N LYS A 66 1.74 -12.94 3.03
CA LYS A 66 0.40 -12.37 3.17
C LYS A 66 0.48 -10.91 2.76
N LEU A 67 -0.27 -10.57 1.73
CA LEU A 67 -0.28 -9.24 1.16
C LEU A 67 -1.44 -8.42 1.70
N GLY A 68 -1.16 -7.29 2.34
CA GLY A 68 -2.12 -6.25 2.65
C GLY A 68 -2.15 -5.19 1.54
N TYR A 69 -3.31 -4.60 1.31
CA TYR A 69 -3.47 -3.52 0.32
C TYR A 69 -4.28 -2.37 0.89
N VAL A 70 -3.72 -1.18 0.78
CA VAL A 70 -4.40 0.08 1.12
C VAL A 70 -4.58 0.87 -0.18
N PRO A 71 -5.82 0.99 -0.66
CA PRO A 71 -6.11 1.68 -1.91
C PRO A 71 -5.94 3.19 -1.81
N GLN A 72 -5.85 3.83 -2.96
CA GLN A 72 -6.02 5.26 -3.08
C GLN A 72 -7.33 5.69 -2.43
N PHE A 73 -7.27 6.77 -1.66
CA PHE A 73 -8.44 7.30 -0.96
C PHE A 73 -9.61 7.53 -1.93
N ARG A 74 -10.75 6.93 -1.61
CA ARG A 74 -12.02 7.24 -2.27
C ARG A 74 -12.88 8.03 -1.29
N ASN A 75 -13.53 9.08 -1.76
CA ASN A 75 -14.51 9.79 -0.96
C ASN A 75 -15.60 8.81 -0.53
N ILE A 76 -15.64 8.53 0.77
CA ILE A 76 -16.76 7.80 1.38
C ILE A 76 -17.86 8.83 1.65
N ASP A 77 -19.06 8.52 1.17
CA ASP A 77 -20.24 9.34 1.39
C ASP A 77 -20.42 9.64 2.89
N VAL A 78 -20.79 10.87 3.22
CA VAL A 78 -21.04 11.29 4.60
C VAL A 78 -22.14 10.44 5.25
N GLU A 79 -23.11 9.99 4.45
CA GLU A 79 -24.20 9.12 4.92
C GLU A 79 -23.81 7.65 5.05
N TYR A 80 -22.55 7.28 4.74
CA TYR A 80 -22.11 5.88 4.84
C TYR A 80 -22.31 5.32 6.26
N PRO A 81 -23.12 4.29 6.43
CA PRO A 81 -23.71 3.97 7.74
C PRO A 81 -22.75 3.22 8.69
N LEU A 82 -21.60 2.76 8.20
CA LEU A 82 -20.68 1.95 9.01
C LEU A 82 -19.83 2.81 9.93
N SER A 83 -19.70 2.39 11.19
CA SER A 83 -18.67 2.91 12.08
C SER A 83 -17.28 2.45 11.63
N ILE A 84 -16.23 3.17 12.06
CA ILE A 84 -14.82 2.78 11.82
C ILE A 84 -14.58 1.31 12.21
N LYS A 85 -15.02 0.89 13.39
CA LYS A 85 -14.91 -0.50 13.85
C LYS A 85 -15.61 -1.49 12.93
N SER A 86 -16.82 -1.17 12.49
CA SER A 86 -17.59 -2.03 11.59
C SER A 86 -16.92 -2.12 10.22
N PHE A 87 -16.37 -1.00 9.72
CA PHE A 87 -15.64 -0.93 8.47
C PHE A 87 -14.37 -1.79 8.51
N VAL A 88 -13.55 -1.65 9.54
CA VAL A 88 -12.35 -2.48 9.75
C VAL A 88 -12.72 -3.96 9.77
N GLY A 89 -13.83 -4.32 10.43
CA GLY A 89 -14.32 -5.69 10.55
C GLY A 89 -14.92 -6.28 9.27
N LEU A 90 -15.08 -5.55 8.16
CA LEU A 90 -15.65 -6.10 6.91
C LEU A 90 -14.83 -7.25 6.31
N ASN A 91 -13.51 -7.19 6.45
CA ASN A 91 -12.61 -8.25 5.97
C ASN A 91 -12.43 -9.39 6.99
N ALA A 92 -13.00 -9.27 8.17
CA ALA A 92 -12.89 -10.30 9.19
C ALA A 92 -13.74 -11.54 8.82
N PRO A 93 -13.32 -12.75 9.23
CA PRO A 93 -14.11 -13.96 9.06
C PRO A 93 -15.55 -13.78 9.57
N THR A 94 -16.52 -14.35 8.85
CA THR A 94 -17.96 -14.17 9.08
C THR A 94 -18.41 -14.56 10.51
N PHE A 95 -17.65 -15.41 11.17
CA PHE A 95 -17.93 -15.81 12.56
C PHE A 95 -17.32 -14.79 13.52
N LYS A 96 -18.16 -13.91 14.07
CA LYS A 96 -17.81 -12.92 15.10
C LYS A 96 -17.52 -13.61 16.45
N ASN A 97 -16.47 -14.41 16.51
CA ASN A 97 -16.02 -14.98 17.77
C ASN A 97 -15.27 -13.92 18.62
N LYS A 98 -14.95 -14.27 19.87
CA LYS A 98 -14.25 -13.38 20.80
C LYS A 98 -12.87 -12.96 20.25
N GLN A 99 -12.18 -13.86 19.54
CA GLN A 99 -10.86 -13.60 18.96
C GLN A 99 -10.92 -12.55 17.88
N VAL A 100 -11.85 -12.64 16.92
CA VAL A 100 -12.02 -11.63 15.84
C VAL A 100 -12.27 -10.23 16.42
N ARG A 101 -13.07 -10.13 17.50
CA ARG A 101 -13.30 -8.84 18.17
C ARG A 101 -12.03 -8.29 18.82
N ALA A 102 -11.21 -9.17 19.42
CA ALA A 102 -9.93 -8.78 20.01
C ALA A 102 -8.94 -8.35 18.92
N ASP A 103 -8.86 -9.05 17.79
CA ASP A 103 -8.01 -8.68 16.66
C ASP A 103 -8.41 -7.31 16.09
N ILE A 104 -9.71 -7.04 15.86
CA ILE A 104 -10.18 -5.73 15.42
C ILE A 104 -9.80 -4.63 16.42
N GLN A 105 -9.98 -4.90 17.72
CA GLN A 105 -9.63 -3.93 18.76
C GLN A 105 -8.12 -3.64 18.78
N GLN A 106 -7.30 -4.68 18.64
CA GLN A 106 -5.85 -4.55 18.54
C GLN A 106 -5.43 -3.69 17.35
N GLU A 107 -5.98 -3.93 16.15
CA GLU A 107 -5.62 -3.15 14.97
C GLU A 107 -6.10 -1.69 15.08
N LEU A 108 -7.26 -1.44 15.71
CA LEU A 108 -7.72 -0.08 15.99
C LEU A 108 -6.81 0.67 16.98
N GLU A 109 -6.24 -0.04 17.95
CA GLU A 109 -5.22 0.52 18.87
C GLU A 109 -3.93 0.82 18.13
N GLU A 110 -3.46 -0.11 17.31
CA GLU A 110 -2.23 0.01 16.52
C GLU A 110 -2.25 1.25 15.61
N VAL A 111 -3.41 1.58 15.02
CA VAL A 111 -3.56 2.76 14.15
C VAL A 111 -4.13 4.00 14.86
N ASN A 112 -4.20 4.01 16.19
CA ASN A 112 -4.69 5.13 17.02
C ASN A 112 -6.14 5.55 16.67
N LEU A 113 -7.05 4.58 16.48
CA LEU A 113 -8.47 4.82 16.21
C LEU A 113 -9.41 4.31 17.30
N SER A 114 -8.92 3.71 18.40
CA SER A 114 -9.74 3.12 19.46
C SER A 114 -10.70 4.10 20.09
N ALA A 115 -10.26 5.34 20.36
CA ALA A 115 -11.07 6.38 20.99
C ALA A 115 -12.27 6.79 20.14
N ILE A 116 -12.18 6.66 18.81
CA ILE A 116 -13.21 7.10 17.85
C ILE A 116 -13.80 5.93 17.05
N GLN A 117 -13.61 4.70 17.51
CA GLN A 117 -14.02 3.48 16.78
C GLN A 117 -15.51 3.42 16.42
N ASN A 118 -16.35 4.14 17.14
CA ASN A 118 -17.80 4.20 16.93
C ASN A 118 -18.24 5.37 16.02
N THR A 119 -17.33 6.27 15.64
CA THR A 119 -17.59 7.33 14.68
C THR A 119 -17.90 6.73 13.31
N ARG A 120 -18.85 7.30 12.57
CA ARG A 120 -19.15 6.87 11.20
C ARG A 120 -17.98 7.17 10.27
N MET A 121 -17.71 6.26 9.34
CA MET A 121 -16.66 6.46 8.32
C MET A 121 -16.88 7.73 7.50
N GLY A 122 -18.15 8.07 7.19
CA GLY A 122 -18.48 9.30 6.50
C GLY A 122 -18.05 10.58 7.25
N GLU A 123 -18.13 10.59 8.57
CA GLU A 123 -17.82 11.71 9.45
C GLU A 123 -16.32 11.80 9.81
N ALA A 124 -15.56 10.74 9.59
CA ALA A 124 -14.14 10.68 9.90
C ALA A 124 -13.32 11.60 8.98
N SER A 125 -12.23 12.19 9.50
CA SER A 125 -11.28 12.96 8.69
C SER A 125 -10.58 12.08 7.64
N GLY A 126 -9.95 12.69 6.63
CA GLY A 126 -9.19 11.96 5.63
C GLY A 126 -8.12 11.05 6.22
N GLY A 127 -7.33 11.56 7.18
CA GLY A 127 -6.32 10.78 7.89
C GLY A 127 -6.91 9.64 8.73
N GLN A 128 -8.06 9.87 9.38
CA GLN A 128 -8.77 8.83 10.13
C GLN A 128 -9.31 7.73 9.21
N LYS A 129 -9.89 8.11 8.06
CA LYS A 129 -10.35 7.17 7.03
C LYS A 129 -9.18 6.31 6.51
N GLN A 130 -8.04 6.95 6.22
CA GLN A 130 -6.87 6.26 5.71
C GLN A 130 -6.28 5.28 6.75
N ARG A 131 -6.24 5.67 8.01
CA ARG A 131 -5.86 4.77 9.11
C ARG A 131 -6.86 3.61 9.29
N ALA A 132 -8.14 3.81 9.01
CA ALA A 132 -9.13 2.73 9.03
C ALA A 132 -8.91 1.72 7.89
N TYR A 133 -8.57 2.18 6.68
CA TYR A 133 -8.15 1.29 5.59
C TYR A 133 -6.88 0.50 5.96
N LEU A 134 -5.91 1.17 6.59
CA LEU A 134 -4.70 0.51 7.07
C LEU A 134 -5.03 -0.57 8.11
N ALA A 135 -5.84 -0.26 9.13
CA ALA A 135 -6.29 -1.24 10.13
C ALA A 135 -7.00 -2.44 9.50
N GLN A 136 -7.86 -2.19 8.50
CA GLN A 136 -8.53 -3.25 7.75
C GLN A 136 -7.53 -4.17 7.02
N ALA A 137 -6.49 -3.58 6.40
CA ALA A 137 -5.45 -4.34 5.72
C ALA A 137 -4.56 -5.14 6.68
N LEU A 138 -4.41 -4.69 7.94
CA LEU A 138 -3.59 -5.35 8.97
C LEU A 138 -4.28 -6.56 9.62
N LEU A 139 -5.61 -6.71 9.53
CA LEU A 139 -6.36 -7.79 10.19
C LEU A 139 -5.87 -9.20 9.83
N ASP A 140 -5.43 -9.42 8.60
CA ASP A 140 -4.88 -10.69 8.15
C ASP A 140 -3.42 -10.89 8.54
N LYS A 141 -2.86 -9.97 9.34
CA LYS A 141 -1.46 -9.99 9.77
C LYS A 141 -0.50 -10.13 8.59
N PRO A 142 -0.54 -9.18 7.63
CA PRO A 142 0.31 -9.22 6.46
C PRO A 142 1.79 -9.04 6.85
N ASN A 143 2.68 -9.66 6.08
CA ASN A 143 4.13 -9.41 6.17
C ASN A 143 4.63 -8.52 5.02
N MET A 144 3.75 -8.18 4.07
CA MET A 144 3.98 -7.17 3.05
C MET A 144 2.72 -6.34 2.86
N ILE A 145 2.87 -5.01 2.72
CA ILE A 145 1.78 -4.10 2.45
C ILE A 145 2.08 -3.22 1.23
N ILE A 146 1.08 -3.06 0.37
CA ILE A 146 1.09 -2.11 -0.73
C ILE A 146 0.20 -0.93 -0.36
N LEU A 147 0.75 0.27 -0.44
CA LEU A 147 0.06 1.53 -0.19
C LEU A 147 -0.04 2.28 -1.54
N ASP A 148 -1.22 2.27 -2.14
CA ASP A 148 -1.43 2.88 -3.45
C ASP A 148 -1.94 4.30 -3.30
N GLU A 149 -1.05 5.29 -3.46
CA GLU A 149 -1.32 6.73 -3.29
C GLU A 149 -2.06 7.07 -1.98
N ALA A 150 -1.77 6.33 -0.91
CA ALA A 150 -2.46 6.41 0.37
C ALA A 150 -2.41 7.80 1.04
N THR A 151 -1.53 8.68 0.60
CA THR A 151 -1.36 10.04 1.13
C THR A 151 -1.89 11.16 0.22
N ALA A 152 -2.36 10.85 -1.00
CA ALA A 152 -2.63 11.86 -2.04
C ALA A 152 -3.65 12.94 -1.63
N SER A 153 -4.66 12.58 -0.85
CA SER A 153 -5.76 13.48 -0.46
C SER A 153 -5.66 13.97 1.00
N LEU A 154 -4.51 13.77 1.64
CA LEU A 154 -4.31 14.16 3.04
C LEU A 154 -3.65 15.53 3.14
N ASP A 155 -3.99 16.27 4.21
CA ASP A 155 -3.23 17.45 4.59
C ASP A 155 -1.80 17.08 5.06
N PRO A 156 -0.87 18.03 5.11
CA PRO A 156 0.53 17.74 5.44
C PRO A 156 0.74 17.06 6.79
N VAL A 157 -0.08 17.39 7.81
CA VAL A 157 0.02 16.79 9.14
C VAL A 157 -0.44 15.33 9.10
N ALA A 158 -1.58 15.07 8.49
CA ALA A 158 -2.11 13.71 8.35
C ALA A 158 -1.22 12.79 7.49
N LYS A 159 -0.56 13.35 6.45
CA LYS A 159 0.46 12.63 5.66
C LYS A 159 1.62 12.15 6.55
N GLU A 160 2.14 13.08 7.33
CA GLU A 160 3.28 12.83 8.22
C GLU A 160 2.92 11.79 9.29
N GLU A 161 1.78 11.94 9.96
CA GLU A 161 1.30 10.97 10.95
C GLU A 161 1.12 9.56 10.36
N LEU A 162 0.57 9.45 9.15
CA LEU A 162 0.40 8.17 8.48
C LEU A 162 1.75 7.53 8.16
N MET A 163 2.71 8.30 7.64
CA MET A 163 4.04 7.77 7.31
C MET A 163 4.85 7.36 8.53
N GLN A 164 4.73 8.09 9.64
CA GLN A 164 5.33 7.70 10.93
C GLN A 164 4.72 6.39 11.45
N LEU A 165 3.41 6.23 11.33
CA LEU A 165 2.73 4.98 11.70
C LEU A 165 3.22 3.80 10.84
N ILE A 166 3.31 3.98 9.51
CA ILE A 166 3.82 2.94 8.60
C ILE A 166 5.27 2.57 8.93
N GLN A 167 6.12 3.57 9.23
CA GLN A 167 7.50 3.33 9.65
C GLN A 167 7.56 2.55 10.97
N HIS A 168 6.71 2.90 11.95
CA HIS A 168 6.59 2.16 13.20
C HIS A 168 6.20 0.70 12.96
N LEU A 169 5.19 0.45 12.13
CA LEU A 169 4.75 -0.91 11.76
C LEU A 169 5.86 -1.71 11.07
N ASN A 170 6.61 -1.08 10.15
CA ASN A 170 7.77 -1.71 9.52
C ASN A 170 8.82 -2.11 10.56
N GLN A 171 9.18 -1.22 11.48
CA GLN A 171 10.21 -1.49 12.49
C GLN A 171 9.77 -2.55 13.51
N LYS A 172 8.52 -2.48 13.97
CA LYS A 172 7.97 -3.36 15.01
C LYS A 172 7.71 -4.77 14.50
N HIS A 173 7.17 -4.90 13.29
CA HIS A 173 6.70 -6.17 12.72
C HIS A 173 7.58 -6.68 11.57
N GLN A 174 8.66 -5.98 11.21
CA GLN A 174 9.50 -6.29 10.03
C GLN A 174 8.67 -6.38 8.73
N MET A 175 7.59 -5.60 8.67
CA MET A 175 6.66 -5.60 7.55
C MET A 175 7.32 -4.95 6.33
N THR A 176 7.28 -5.61 5.18
CA THR A 176 7.74 -5.03 3.92
C THR A 176 6.72 -4.02 3.41
N VAL A 177 7.17 -2.86 2.97
CA VAL A 177 6.32 -1.78 2.49
C VAL A 177 6.65 -1.44 1.04
N LEU A 178 5.65 -1.50 0.16
CA LEU A 178 5.71 -0.93 -1.18
C LEU A 178 4.77 0.28 -1.24
N PHE A 179 5.35 1.47 -1.29
CA PHE A 179 4.61 2.73 -1.28
C PHE A 179 4.59 3.36 -2.66
N VAL A 180 3.42 3.40 -3.28
CA VAL A 180 3.20 4.09 -4.55
C VAL A 180 2.85 5.55 -4.27
N THR A 181 3.64 6.47 -4.77
CA THR A 181 3.42 7.90 -4.56
C THR A 181 4.04 8.73 -5.69
N HIS A 182 3.52 9.93 -5.87
CA HIS A 182 4.15 11.00 -6.63
C HIS A 182 4.80 12.08 -5.72
N ASP A 183 4.67 11.93 -4.39
CA ASP A 183 5.24 12.86 -3.41
C ASP A 183 6.69 12.46 -3.09
N LEU A 184 7.64 13.04 -3.84
CA LEU A 184 9.07 12.79 -3.66
C LEU A 184 9.58 13.17 -2.28
N SER A 185 9.03 14.20 -1.66
CA SER A 185 9.49 14.67 -0.35
C SER A 185 9.21 13.62 0.72
N LEU A 186 8.03 13.01 0.70
CA LEU A 186 7.70 11.89 1.57
C LEU A 186 8.54 10.65 1.26
N ALA A 187 8.71 10.33 -0.04
CA ALA A 187 9.52 9.19 -0.45
C ALA A 187 10.97 9.33 0.04
N LYS A 188 11.61 10.47 -0.18
CA LYS A 188 13.00 10.73 0.30
C LYS A 188 13.13 10.68 1.82
N LYS A 189 12.09 11.08 2.56
CA LYS A 189 12.12 11.09 4.02
C LYS A 189 11.94 9.71 4.66
N TYR A 190 11.07 8.88 4.10
CA TYR A 190 10.63 7.64 4.76
C TYR A 190 11.11 6.36 4.08
N MET A 191 11.36 6.38 2.75
CA MET A 191 11.75 5.18 2.01
C MET A 191 13.26 5.04 1.93
N LYS A 192 13.72 3.79 1.87
CA LYS A 192 15.14 3.45 1.75
C LYS A 192 15.54 3.12 0.31
N GLU A 193 14.59 2.58 -0.45
CA GLU A 193 14.78 2.09 -1.80
C GLU A 193 13.72 2.67 -2.72
N TYR A 194 14.02 2.72 -4.01
CA TYR A 194 13.06 3.10 -5.03
C TYR A 194 12.98 2.08 -6.16
N LEU A 195 11.82 2.02 -6.78
CA LEU A 195 11.53 1.50 -8.09
C LEU A 195 11.02 2.67 -8.92
N TYR A 196 11.70 3.02 -10.01
CA TYR A 196 11.27 4.10 -10.89
C TYR A 196 10.76 3.52 -12.20
N LEU A 197 9.45 3.58 -12.41
CA LEU A 197 8.80 3.09 -13.63
C LEU A 197 8.59 4.26 -14.59
N ASN A 198 9.34 4.26 -15.69
CA ASN A 198 9.26 5.29 -16.71
C ASN A 198 9.52 4.70 -18.10
N HIS A 199 8.84 5.22 -19.13
CA HIS A 199 8.94 4.75 -20.52
C HIS A 199 8.89 3.21 -20.67
N GLY A 200 8.04 2.55 -19.88
CA GLY A 200 7.87 1.10 -19.92
C GLY A 200 9.04 0.29 -19.35
N ARG A 201 9.98 0.92 -18.66
CA ARG A 201 11.14 0.31 -18.00
C ARG A 201 11.13 0.62 -16.51
N ILE A 202 11.81 -0.21 -15.73
CA ILE A 202 11.97 -0.01 -14.29
C ILE A 202 13.47 0.12 -13.95
N GLU A 203 13.76 1.07 -13.09
CA GLU A 203 15.05 1.27 -12.46
C GLU A 203 14.88 1.04 -10.97
N GLN A 204 15.84 0.36 -10.34
CA GLN A 204 15.84 0.08 -8.91
C GLN A 204 17.14 0.61 -8.29
N GLY A 205 17.04 1.27 -7.13
CA GLY A 205 18.19 1.80 -6.42
C GLY A 205 17.86 2.22 -4.99
N LYS A 206 18.88 2.80 -4.32
CA LYS A 206 18.72 3.40 -3.00
C LYS A 206 18.12 4.78 -3.13
N MET A 207 17.16 5.11 -2.27
CA MET A 207 16.46 6.42 -2.30
C MET A 207 17.42 7.62 -2.16
N SER A 208 18.55 7.43 -1.46
CA SER A 208 19.61 8.43 -1.35
C SER A 208 20.34 8.76 -2.65
N GLU A 209 20.24 7.89 -3.65
CA GLU A 209 20.88 8.00 -4.96
C GLU A 209 19.89 8.43 -6.06
N PHE A 210 18.63 8.64 -5.69
CA PHE A 210 17.59 9.02 -6.65
C PHE A 210 17.72 10.49 -7.05
N GLU A 211 18.09 10.73 -8.30
CA GLU A 211 18.28 12.08 -8.91
C GLU A 211 17.09 12.48 -9.82
N GLY A 212 16.08 11.60 -9.97
CA GLY A 212 14.95 11.90 -10.84
C GLY A 212 14.09 13.05 -10.30
N ASP A 213 13.90 14.07 -11.13
CA ASP A 213 12.83 15.05 -11.01
C ASP A 213 11.73 14.68 -11.99
N TYR A 214 10.49 14.55 -11.51
CA TYR A 214 9.35 14.51 -12.38
C TYR A 214 8.38 15.62 -11.94
N GLU A 215 8.41 16.67 -12.69
CA GLU A 215 7.33 17.62 -12.76
C GLU A 215 6.24 17.15 -13.74
#